data_5045f4096369bcea6dd7ae2a279a6809
#
_entry.id   5045f4096369bcea6dd7ae2a279a6809
#
_cell.length_a   1.000
_cell.length_b   1.000
_cell.length_c   1.000
_cell.angle_alpha   90.00
_cell.angle_beta   90.00
_cell.angle_gamma   90.00
#
_symmetry.space_group_name_H-M   'P 1'
#
loop_
_entity.id
_entity.type
_entity.pdbx_description
1 polymer ?
#
loop_
_entity_poly.entity_id
_entity_poly.type
_entity_poly.pdbx_seq_one_letter_code
_entity_poly.pdbx_strand_id
1 'polypeptide(L)'
;MNLFDIFLKGGIIMWPILLSSIIGLAVSIDRFLMLRKAKINVPAFMVRIRGFIKKKDISGAISYCIEEKSPVANIVRKGLNKYRYGHDRVKDAIENAGSQEISKLEKGLSVLASVAGIAPLLGFLGTVTGMIQAFMTIEELAGAANPSDLAGGIWEALITTAFGLIIGIPALALYNYFLGAVKKLVGEMETVANDVIDVIQDDGRSDADIDDDVEMEL
;
A
#
# COMPACT_ATOMS: atom_id res chain seq x y z
N MET A 1 34.96 -4.72 16.80
CA MET A 1 34.68 -3.95 15.57
C MET A 1 33.28 -3.39 15.72
N ASN A 2 33.13 -2.07 15.78
CA ASN A 2 31.81 -1.46 15.95
C ASN A 2 31.02 -1.46 14.65
N LEU A 3 29.69 -1.45 14.71
CA LEU A 3 28.83 -1.45 13.51
C LEU A 3 29.14 -0.25 12.58
N PHE A 4 29.53 0.87 13.17
CA PHE A 4 29.95 2.06 12.45
C PHE A 4 31.26 1.86 11.65
N ASP A 5 32.23 1.13 12.23
CA ASP A 5 33.48 0.80 11.52
C ASP A 5 33.21 -0.13 10.33
N ILE A 6 32.26 -1.07 10.48
CA ILE A 6 31.82 -1.95 9.39
C ILE A 6 31.18 -1.13 8.29
N PHE A 7 30.30 -0.19 8.67
CA PHE A 7 29.63 0.70 7.71
C PHE A 7 30.63 1.52 6.89
N LEU A 8 31.63 2.13 7.54
CA LEU A 8 32.64 2.93 6.85
C LEU A 8 33.51 2.10 5.90
N LYS A 9 33.77 0.83 6.24
CA LYS A 9 34.53 -0.11 5.39
C LYS A 9 33.77 -0.53 4.14
N GLY A 10 32.46 -0.38 4.08
CA GLY A 10 31.65 -0.66 2.90
C GLY A 10 31.67 0.46 1.84
N GLY A 11 32.47 1.51 2.01
CA GLY A 11 32.72 2.55 1.01
C GLY A 11 31.52 3.44 0.71
N ILE A 12 31.57 4.12 -0.46
CA ILE A 12 30.60 5.15 -0.83
C ILE A 12 29.20 4.58 -1.07
N ILE A 13 29.09 3.32 -1.49
CA ILE A 13 27.82 2.67 -1.83
C ILE A 13 26.98 2.39 -0.58
N MET A 14 27.58 2.36 0.61
CA MET A 14 26.83 2.22 1.84
C MET A 14 25.85 3.37 2.11
N TRP A 15 26.13 4.57 1.63
CA TRP A 15 25.25 5.73 1.83
C TRP A 15 23.90 5.60 1.09
N PRO A 16 23.85 5.27 -0.23
CA PRO A 16 22.59 4.95 -0.89
C PRO A 16 21.85 3.77 -0.27
N ILE A 17 22.57 2.73 0.20
CA ILE A 17 21.99 1.59 0.90
C ILE A 17 21.32 2.05 2.21
N LEU A 18 22.00 2.88 3.00
CA LEU A 18 21.44 3.46 4.23
C LEU A 18 20.20 4.31 3.94
N LEU A 19 20.27 5.17 2.93
CA LEU A 19 19.12 6.00 2.50
C LEU A 19 17.92 5.13 2.12
N SER A 20 18.15 4.06 1.36
CA SER A 20 17.11 3.08 1.00
C SER A 20 16.49 2.42 2.23
N SER A 21 17.29 2.11 3.25
CA SER A 21 16.82 1.55 4.52
C SER A 21 15.89 2.52 5.27
N ILE A 22 16.27 3.78 5.37
CA ILE A 22 15.47 4.82 6.06
C ILE A 22 14.13 5.00 5.33
N ILE A 23 14.15 5.12 3.99
CA ILE A 23 12.95 5.25 3.17
C ILE A 23 12.05 4.02 3.33
N GLY A 24 12.62 2.83 3.22
CA GLY A 24 11.88 1.57 3.36
C GLY A 24 11.22 1.42 4.72
N LEU A 25 11.93 1.77 5.78
CA LEU A 25 11.40 1.73 7.14
C LEU A 25 10.27 2.75 7.35
N ALA A 26 10.47 4.00 6.91
CA ALA A 26 9.46 5.06 7.03
C ALA A 26 8.16 4.68 6.30
N VAL A 27 8.27 4.20 5.06
CA VAL A 27 7.10 3.75 4.28
C VAL A 27 6.44 2.54 4.92
N SER A 28 7.21 1.59 5.45
CA SER A 28 6.66 0.40 6.11
C SER A 28 5.83 0.75 7.35
N ILE A 29 6.31 1.67 8.18
CA ILE A 29 5.59 2.15 9.36
C ILE A 29 4.30 2.87 8.94
N ASP A 30 4.38 3.77 7.96
CA ASP A 30 3.21 4.51 7.46
C ASP A 30 2.14 3.56 6.91
N ARG A 31 2.52 2.58 6.08
CA ARG A 31 1.60 1.58 5.52
C ARG A 31 0.98 0.69 6.59
N PHE A 32 1.77 0.24 7.56
CA PHE A 32 1.26 -0.56 8.67
C PHE A 32 0.19 0.18 9.48
N LEU A 33 0.45 1.45 9.82
CA LEU A 33 -0.49 2.29 10.57
C LEU A 33 -1.77 2.57 9.77
N MET A 34 -1.61 2.88 8.48
CA MET A 34 -2.75 3.15 7.59
C MET A 34 -3.64 1.93 7.43
N LEU A 35 -3.07 0.76 7.12
CA LEU A 35 -3.83 -0.48 6.94
C LEU A 35 -4.51 -0.94 8.24
N ARG A 36 -3.88 -0.70 9.39
CA ARG A 36 -4.51 -0.99 10.69
C ARG A 36 -5.75 -0.14 10.95
N LYS A 37 -5.73 1.13 10.53
CA LYS A 37 -6.86 2.05 10.65
C LYS A 37 -7.96 1.81 9.61
N ALA A 38 -7.61 1.21 8.46
CA ALA A 38 -8.54 0.96 7.36
C ALA A 38 -9.49 -0.22 7.62
N LYS A 39 -9.16 -1.11 8.56
CA LYS A 39 -9.94 -2.32 8.88
C LYS A 39 -11.28 -1.95 9.52
N ILE A 40 -12.35 -2.56 9.01
CA ILE A 40 -13.71 -2.43 9.51
C ILE A 40 -14.38 -3.82 9.58
N ASN A 41 -15.36 -3.99 10.45
CA ASN A 41 -16.23 -5.16 10.41
C ASN A 41 -17.32 -4.97 9.35
N VAL A 42 -17.03 -5.39 8.12
CA VAL A 42 -17.92 -5.21 6.95
C VAL A 42 -19.34 -5.76 7.18
N PRO A 43 -19.55 -7.00 7.71
CA PRO A 43 -20.90 -7.49 7.97
C PRO A 43 -21.70 -6.61 8.92
N ALA A 44 -21.11 -6.19 10.05
CA ALA A 44 -21.77 -5.34 11.02
C ALA A 44 -22.08 -3.94 10.44
N PHE A 45 -21.16 -3.39 9.65
CA PHE A 45 -21.35 -2.13 8.95
C PHE A 45 -22.53 -2.21 7.97
N MET A 46 -22.59 -3.24 7.13
CA MET A 46 -23.65 -3.40 6.13
C MET A 46 -25.03 -3.62 6.75
N VAL A 47 -25.13 -4.36 7.85
CA VAL A 47 -26.42 -4.53 8.57
C VAL A 47 -26.97 -3.16 9.00
N ARG A 48 -26.12 -2.28 9.52
CA ARG A 48 -26.53 -0.92 9.93
C ARG A 48 -26.90 -0.04 8.73
N ILE A 49 -26.09 -0.03 7.69
CA ILE A 49 -26.38 0.75 6.47
C ILE A 49 -27.70 0.33 5.83
N ARG A 50 -27.94 -0.98 5.66
CA ARG A 50 -29.22 -1.51 5.15
C ARG A 50 -30.40 -1.09 6.06
N GLY A 51 -30.21 -1.10 7.38
CA GLY A 51 -31.22 -0.64 8.33
C GLY A 51 -31.58 0.84 8.18
N PHE A 52 -30.61 1.71 7.91
CA PHE A 52 -30.85 3.13 7.65
C PHE A 52 -31.57 3.35 6.32
N ILE A 53 -31.12 2.68 5.23
CA ILE A 53 -31.73 2.81 3.90
C ILE A 53 -33.19 2.35 3.95
N LYS A 54 -33.50 1.20 4.51
CA LYS A 54 -34.87 0.70 4.67
C LYS A 54 -35.81 1.62 5.47
N LYS A 55 -35.26 2.43 6.39
CA LYS A 55 -35.99 3.45 7.12
C LYS A 55 -36.04 4.80 6.42
N LYS A 56 -35.48 4.89 5.19
CA LYS A 56 -35.30 6.14 4.42
C LYS A 56 -34.54 7.24 5.18
N ASP A 57 -33.76 6.85 6.24
CA ASP A 57 -32.91 7.76 7.02
C ASP A 57 -31.49 7.85 6.41
N ILE A 58 -31.42 8.47 5.25
CA ILE A 58 -30.14 8.66 4.53
C ILE A 58 -29.18 9.56 5.31
N SER A 59 -29.72 10.53 6.08
CA SER A 59 -28.91 11.42 6.91
C SER A 59 -28.20 10.67 8.04
N GLY A 60 -28.91 9.75 8.70
CA GLY A 60 -28.34 8.87 9.71
C GLY A 60 -27.27 7.93 9.14
N ALA A 61 -27.50 7.37 7.93
CA ALA A 61 -26.52 6.55 7.25
C ALA A 61 -25.22 7.32 6.94
N ILE A 62 -25.33 8.56 6.44
CA ILE A 62 -24.18 9.44 6.15
C ILE A 62 -23.40 9.75 7.43
N SER A 63 -24.10 10.09 8.52
CA SER A 63 -23.48 10.38 9.81
C SER A 63 -22.70 9.18 10.35
N TYR A 64 -23.29 7.99 10.27
CA TYR A 64 -22.64 6.75 10.67
C TYR A 64 -21.37 6.47 9.85
N CYS A 65 -21.40 6.70 8.52
CA CYS A 65 -20.21 6.58 7.68
C CYS A 65 -19.10 7.58 8.06
N ILE A 66 -19.44 8.77 8.55
CA ILE A 66 -18.45 9.78 9.00
C ILE A 66 -17.75 9.32 10.27
N GLU A 67 -18.46 8.65 11.18
CA GLU A 67 -17.91 8.14 12.44
C GLU A 67 -16.93 6.99 12.21
N GLU A 68 -17.23 6.08 11.28
CA GLU A 68 -16.43 4.88 11.00
C GLU A 68 -15.06 5.17 10.36
N LYS A 69 -14.90 6.28 9.64
CA LYS A 69 -13.63 6.78 9.05
C LYS A 69 -12.81 5.75 8.25
N SER A 70 -13.44 4.68 7.79
CA SER A 70 -12.78 3.66 6.96
C SER A 70 -12.92 3.97 5.45
N PRO A 71 -12.05 3.42 4.58
CA PRO A 71 -12.21 3.51 3.12
C PRO A 71 -13.57 3.02 2.64
N VAL A 72 -14.06 1.89 3.20
CA VAL A 72 -15.39 1.33 2.91
C VAL A 72 -16.49 2.32 3.25
N ALA A 73 -16.46 2.92 4.45
CA ALA A 73 -17.45 3.90 4.84
C ALA A 73 -17.40 5.16 3.97
N ASN A 74 -16.22 5.56 3.53
CA ASN A 74 -16.07 6.75 2.67
C ASN A 74 -16.71 6.56 1.28
N ILE A 75 -16.55 5.39 0.64
CA ILE A 75 -17.19 5.11 -0.65
C ILE A 75 -18.72 5.07 -0.52
N VAL A 76 -19.25 4.41 0.51
CA VAL A 76 -20.69 4.37 0.78
C VAL A 76 -21.24 5.77 1.03
N ARG A 77 -20.57 6.58 1.85
CA ARG A 77 -20.95 7.97 2.09
C ARG A 77 -21.03 8.79 0.81
N LYS A 78 -20.06 8.62 -0.10
CA LYS A 78 -20.04 9.34 -1.39
C LYS A 78 -21.22 8.95 -2.28
N GLY A 79 -21.59 7.67 -2.29
CA GLY A 79 -22.79 7.18 -2.97
C GLY A 79 -24.06 7.75 -2.36
N LEU A 80 -24.24 7.62 -1.04
CA LEU A 80 -25.42 8.10 -0.31
C LEU A 80 -25.65 9.61 -0.46
N ASN A 81 -24.59 10.39 -0.57
CA ASN A 81 -24.72 11.83 -0.88
C ASN A 81 -25.36 12.12 -2.26
N LYS A 82 -25.39 11.12 -3.13
CA LYS A 82 -26.02 11.20 -4.46
C LYS A 82 -27.37 10.47 -4.54
N TYR A 83 -27.86 9.90 -3.43
CA TYR A 83 -29.10 9.13 -3.38
C TYR A 83 -30.29 9.79 -4.09
N ARG A 84 -30.49 11.12 -3.87
CA ARG A 84 -31.58 11.91 -4.47
C ARG A 84 -31.48 12.09 -6.00
N TYR A 85 -30.32 11.80 -6.59
CA TYR A 85 -30.07 12.01 -8.04
C TYR A 85 -30.26 10.73 -8.88
N GLY A 86 -30.75 9.66 -8.23
CA GLY A 86 -31.02 8.38 -8.88
C GLY A 86 -29.84 7.40 -8.87
N HIS A 87 -30.16 6.17 -9.22
CA HIS A 87 -29.26 5.00 -9.13
C HIS A 87 -27.94 5.21 -9.88
N ASP A 88 -27.96 5.67 -11.13
CA ASP A 88 -26.75 5.82 -11.94
C ASP A 88 -25.76 6.82 -11.31
N ARG A 89 -26.26 7.91 -10.74
CA ARG A 89 -25.42 8.89 -10.04
C ARG A 89 -24.82 8.36 -8.75
N VAL A 90 -25.53 7.46 -8.06
CA VAL A 90 -25.00 6.77 -6.87
C VAL A 90 -23.88 5.83 -7.29
N LYS A 91 -24.10 5.02 -8.32
CA LYS A 91 -23.11 4.10 -8.86
C LYS A 91 -21.84 4.83 -9.29
N ASP A 92 -21.97 5.87 -10.13
CA ASP A 92 -20.83 6.69 -10.57
C ASP A 92 -20.04 7.26 -9.37
N ALA A 93 -20.75 7.73 -8.34
CA ALA A 93 -20.11 8.32 -7.16
C ALA A 93 -19.36 7.28 -6.32
N ILE A 94 -19.89 6.06 -6.20
CA ILE A 94 -19.25 4.93 -5.51
C ILE A 94 -18.01 4.48 -6.28
N GLU A 95 -18.10 4.27 -7.60
CA GLU A 95 -16.98 3.84 -8.44
C GLU A 95 -15.83 4.86 -8.43
N ASN A 96 -16.15 6.15 -8.59
CA ASN A 96 -15.16 7.22 -8.53
C ASN A 96 -14.50 7.32 -7.15
N ALA A 97 -15.28 7.21 -6.08
CA ALA A 97 -14.73 7.21 -4.72
C ALA A 97 -13.87 5.96 -4.44
N GLY A 98 -14.30 4.79 -4.95
CA GLY A 98 -13.56 3.54 -4.89
C GLY A 98 -12.18 3.67 -5.52
N SER A 99 -12.11 4.16 -6.76
CA SER A 99 -10.84 4.40 -7.46
C SER A 99 -9.90 5.33 -6.67
N GLN A 100 -10.44 6.40 -6.07
CA GLN A 100 -9.66 7.32 -5.24
C GLN A 100 -9.14 6.66 -3.96
N GLU A 101 -9.94 5.84 -3.29
CA GLU A 101 -9.52 5.13 -2.07
C GLU A 101 -8.48 4.05 -2.39
N ILE A 102 -8.65 3.30 -3.49
CA ILE A 102 -7.65 2.32 -3.96
C ILE A 102 -6.31 3.01 -4.20
N SER A 103 -6.30 4.14 -4.93
CA SER A 103 -5.08 4.91 -5.19
C SER A 103 -4.38 5.36 -3.88
N LYS A 104 -5.14 5.73 -2.84
CA LYS A 104 -4.59 6.08 -1.52
C LYS A 104 -4.01 4.84 -0.81
N LEU A 105 -4.68 3.69 -0.91
CA LEU A 105 -4.22 2.43 -0.31
C LEU A 105 -2.93 1.94 -0.96
N GLU A 106 -2.78 2.08 -2.26
CA GLU A 106 -1.60 1.67 -3.02
C GLU A 106 -0.42 2.64 -2.93
N LYS A 107 -0.68 3.89 -2.54
CA LYS A 107 0.36 4.91 -2.39
C LYS A 107 1.48 4.40 -1.48
N GLY A 108 2.73 4.52 -1.93
CA GLY A 108 3.91 4.10 -1.19
C GLY A 108 4.29 2.62 -1.36
N LEU A 109 3.39 1.73 -1.84
CA LEU A 109 3.77 0.36 -2.15
C LEU A 109 4.83 0.30 -3.27
N SER A 110 4.71 1.15 -4.28
CA SER A 110 5.70 1.27 -5.36
C SER A 110 7.08 1.68 -4.84
N VAL A 111 7.14 2.58 -3.85
CA VAL A 111 8.40 2.98 -3.20
C VAL A 111 9.02 1.80 -2.47
N LEU A 112 8.22 1.03 -1.73
CA LEU A 112 8.70 -0.14 -1.00
C LEU A 112 9.18 -1.24 -1.96
N ALA A 113 8.48 -1.45 -3.09
CA ALA A 113 8.91 -2.35 -4.15
C ALA A 113 10.26 -1.89 -4.76
N SER A 114 10.43 -0.57 -4.98
CA SER A 114 11.69 -0.01 -5.46
C SER A 114 12.83 -0.25 -4.48
N VAL A 115 12.63 -0.02 -3.18
CA VAL A 115 13.63 -0.31 -2.16
C VAL A 115 14.00 -1.80 -2.14
N ALA A 116 13.00 -2.69 -2.22
CA ALA A 116 13.21 -4.12 -2.24
C ALA A 116 14.07 -4.60 -3.44
N GLY A 117 13.89 -3.95 -4.61
CA GLY A 117 14.67 -4.26 -5.82
C GLY A 117 16.03 -3.57 -5.86
N ILE A 118 16.08 -2.28 -5.50
CA ILE A 118 17.28 -1.45 -5.65
C ILE A 118 18.33 -1.76 -4.58
N ALA A 119 17.94 -2.01 -3.32
CA ALA A 119 18.91 -2.23 -2.26
C ALA A 119 19.85 -3.43 -2.51
N PRO A 120 19.37 -4.63 -2.94
CA PRO A 120 20.25 -5.73 -3.34
C PRO A 120 21.13 -5.39 -4.55
N LEU A 121 20.62 -4.65 -5.54
CA LEU A 121 21.39 -4.23 -6.70
C LEU A 121 22.52 -3.25 -6.35
N LEU A 122 22.27 -2.34 -5.40
CA LEU A 122 23.32 -1.49 -4.83
C LEU A 122 24.37 -2.33 -4.10
N GLY A 123 23.95 -3.34 -3.35
CA GLY A 123 24.87 -4.29 -2.72
C GLY A 123 25.72 -5.03 -3.76
N PHE A 124 25.12 -5.51 -4.86
CA PHE A 124 25.84 -6.13 -5.96
C PHE A 124 26.79 -5.15 -6.66
N LEU A 125 26.38 -3.90 -6.87
CA LEU A 125 27.25 -2.86 -7.40
C LEU A 125 28.49 -2.69 -6.51
N GLY A 126 28.34 -2.77 -5.17
CA GLY A 126 29.44 -2.73 -4.24
C GLY A 126 30.42 -3.88 -4.39
N THR A 127 29.94 -5.10 -4.79
CA THR A 127 30.88 -6.18 -5.11
C THR A 127 31.73 -5.88 -6.34
N VAL A 128 31.09 -5.34 -7.37
CA VAL A 128 31.80 -4.99 -8.61
C VAL A 128 32.85 -3.92 -8.35
N THR A 129 32.50 -2.83 -7.65
CA THR A 129 33.43 -1.73 -7.35
C THR A 129 34.55 -2.18 -6.41
N GLY A 130 34.25 -2.94 -5.36
CA GLY A 130 35.25 -3.46 -4.42
C GLY A 130 36.23 -4.42 -5.10
N MET A 131 35.73 -5.29 -6.00
CA MET A 131 36.62 -6.19 -6.77
C MET A 131 37.48 -5.42 -7.77
N ILE A 132 36.93 -4.39 -8.46
CA ILE A 132 37.72 -3.51 -9.33
C ILE A 132 38.87 -2.90 -8.54
N GLN A 133 38.57 -2.36 -7.35
CA GLN A 133 39.61 -1.76 -6.49
C GLN A 133 40.69 -2.78 -6.07
N ALA A 134 40.28 -4.02 -5.72
CA ALA A 134 41.25 -5.07 -5.41
C ALA A 134 42.17 -5.37 -6.61
N PHE A 135 41.65 -5.48 -7.83
CA PHE A 135 42.46 -5.71 -9.03
C PHE A 135 43.35 -4.52 -9.40
N MET A 136 42.88 -3.28 -9.22
CA MET A 136 43.74 -2.09 -9.40
C MET A 136 44.95 -2.11 -8.45
N THR A 137 44.76 -2.54 -7.21
CA THR A 137 45.87 -2.70 -6.24
C THR A 137 46.90 -3.74 -6.71
N ILE A 138 46.48 -4.82 -7.35
CA ILE A 138 47.41 -5.82 -7.94
C ILE A 138 48.20 -5.21 -9.06
N GLU A 139 47.58 -4.41 -9.92
CA GLU A 139 48.23 -3.72 -11.04
C GLU A 139 49.26 -2.70 -10.55
N GLU A 140 48.89 -1.84 -9.59
CA GLU A 140 49.77 -0.84 -8.97
C GLU A 140 51.00 -1.46 -8.32
N LEU A 141 50.88 -2.63 -7.72
CA LEU A 141 51.96 -3.36 -7.10
C LEU A 141 52.72 -4.30 -8.07
N ALA A 142 52.49 -4.13 -9.38
CA ALA A 142 53.16 -4.93 -10.43
C ALA A 142 53.09 -6.46 -10.20
N GLY A 143 52.01 -6.93 -9.65
CA GLY A 143 51.78 -8.36 -9.33
C GLY A 143 52.39 -8.84 -8.03
N ALA A 144 53.11 -8.00 -7.26
CA ALA A 144 53.68 -8.33 -5.96
C ALA A 144 52.72 -8.09 -4.77
N ALA A 145 51.40 -8.06 -5.00
CA ALA A 145 50.40 -7.80 -3.99
C ALA A 145 50.31 -8.97 -2.97
N ASN A 146 50.28 -8.63 -1.70
CA ASN A 146 50.00 -9.56 -0.62
C ASN A 146 48.48 -9.68 -0.37
N PRO A 147 47.98 -10.77 0.24
CA PRO A 147 46.59 -10.92 0.59
C PRO A 147 46.03 -9.76 1.45
N SER A 148 46.87 -9.13 2.29
CA SER A 148 46.48 -7.96 3.10
C SER A 148 46.16 -6.72 2.27
N ASP A 149 46.78 -6.57 1.09
CA ASP A 149 46.59 -5.43 0.22
C ASP A 149 45.24 -5.50 -0.52
N LEU A 150 44.74 -6.73 -0.75
CA LEU A 150 43.47 -7.01 -1.41
C LEU A 150 42.29 -7.02 -0.43
N ALA A 151 42.59 -7.21 0.86
CA ALA A 151 41.58 -7.40 1.90
C ALA A 151 40.56 -6.25 1.96
N GLY A 152 40.99 -5.00 1.68
CA GLY A 152 40.13 -3.82 1.69
C GLY A 152 39.00 -3.89 0.68
N GLY A 153 39.33 -4.13 -0.61
CA GLY A 153 38.36 -4.23 -1.70
C GLY A 153 37.43 -5.43 -1.57
N ILE A 154 37.97 -6.57 -1.13
CA ILE A 154 37.14 -7.78 -0.88
C ILE A 154 36.18 -7.54 0.29
N TRP A 155 36.65 -6.88 1.33
CA TRP A 155 35.82 -6.56 2.50
C TRP A 155 34.67 -5.59 2.14
N GLU A 156 34.98 -4.54 1.36
CA GLU A 156 33.97 -3.61 0.84
C GLU A 156 32.90 -4.36 0.02
N ALA A 157 33.34 -5.22 -0.90
CA ALA A 157 32.45 -6.03 -1.73
C ALA A 157 31.47 -6.89 -0.93
N LEU A 158 31.98 -7.61 0.08
CA LEU A 158 31.14 -8.51 0.88
C LEU A 158 30.17 -7.77 1.80
N ILE A 159 30.64 -6.67 2.44
CA ILE A 159 29.80 -5.88 3.35
C ILE A 159 28.65 -5.25 2.60
N THR A 160 28.90 -4.58 1.48
CA THR A 160 27.84 -3.90 0.72
C THR A 160 26.75 -4.88 0.27
N THR A 161 27.14 -6.07 -0.18
CA THR A 161 26.15 -7.12 -0.56
C THR A 161 25.34 -7.58 0.65
N ALA A 162 26.01 -7.84 1.78
CA ALA A 162 25.30 -8.26 2.98
C ALA A 162 24.28 -7.22 3.45
N PHE A 163 24.64 -5.93 3.48
CA PHE A 163 23.72 -4.86 3.85
C PHE A 163 22.60 -4.66 2.83
N GLY A 164 22.91 -4.74 1.53
CA GLY A 164 21.88 -4.68 0.47
C GLY A 164 20.81 -5.76 0.62
N LEU A 165 21.22 -6.99 0.93
CA LEU A 165 20.30 -8.10 1.16
C LEU A 165 19.55 -8.00 2.50
N ILE A 166 20.21 -7.56 3.57
CA ILE A 166 19.58 -7.32 4.89
C ILE A 166 18.45 -6.32 4.80
N ILE A 167 18.53 -5.33 3.88
CA ILE A 167 17.49 -4.33 3.67
C ILE A 167 16.47 -4.82 2.63
N GLY A 168 16.92 -5.39 1.52
CA GLY A 168 16.07 -5.76 0.40
C GLY A 168 15.11 -6.90 0.72
N ILE A 169 15.56 -7.93 1.43
CA ILE A 169 14.74 -9.12 1.75
C ILE A 169 13.56 -8.75 2.66
N PRO A 170 13.74 -8.05 3.80
CA PRO A 170 12.60 -7.60 4.61
C PRO A 170 11.69 -6.62 3.88
N ALA A 171 12.24 -5.70 3.07
CA ALA A 171 11.44 -4.78 2.28
C ALA A 171 10.52 -5.53 1.28
N LEU A 172 11.02 -6.57 0.62
CA LEU A 172 10.23 -7.42 -0.28
C LEU A 172 9.13 -8.18 0.48
N ALA A 173 9.46 -8.73 1.64
CA ALA A 173 8.48 -9.44 2.47
C ALA A 173 7.35 -8.50 2.93
N LEU A 174 7.69 -7.30 3.39
CA LEU A 174 6.72 -6.28 3.80
C LEU A 174 5.88 -5.78 2.61
N TYR A 175 6.49 -5.56 1.46
CA TYR A 175 5.77 -5.18 0.24
C TYR A 175 4.69 -6.22 -0.11
N ASN A 176 5.05 -7.51 -0.15
CA ASN A 176 4.11 -8.58 -0.47
C ASN A 176 2.99 -8.69 0.58
N TYR A 177 3.31 -8.53 1.85
CA TYR A 177 2.33 -8.50 2.94
C TYR A 177 1.33 -7.35 2.78
N PHE A 178 1.81 -6.13 2.56
CA PHE A 178 0.95 -4.97 2.39
C PHE A 178 0.13 -5.04 1.11
N LEU A 179 0.71 -5.51 0.02
CA LEU A 179 0.00 -5.73 -1.25
C LEU A 179 -1.18 -6.70 -1.07
N GLY A 180 -0.96 -7.81 -0.37
CA GLY A 180 -2.02 -8.77 -0.04
C GLY A 180 -3.12 -8.14 0.84
N ALA A 181 -2.74 -7.34 1.83
CA ALA A 181 -3.69 -6.64 2.70
C ALA A 181 -4.51 -5.58 1.94
N VAL A 182 -3.89 -4.83 1.03
CA VAL A 182 -4.59 -3.86 0.16
C VAL A 182 -5.57 -4.58 -0.76
N LYS A 183 -5.16 -5.65 -1.45
CA LYS A 183 -6.05 -6.44 -2.32
C LYS A 183 -7.27 -6.96 -1.57
N LYS A 184 -7.09 -7.42 -0.32
CA LYS A 184 -8.22 -7.86 0.50
C LYS A 184 -9.20 -6.72 0.80
N LEU A 185 -8.69 -5.53 1.19
CA LEU A 185 -9.52 -4.35 1.45
C LEU A 185 -10.26 -3.89 0.18
N VAL A 186 -9.62 -3.95 -0.99
CA VAL A 186 -10.26 -3.60 -2.27
C VAL A 186 -11.42 -4.55 -2.55
N GLY A 187 -11.24 -5.87 -2.38
CA GLY A 187 -12.34 -6.83 -2.54
C GLY A 187 -13.50 -6.61 -1.55
N GLU A 188 -13.20 -6.22 -0.31
CA GLU A 188 -14.22 -5.84 0.66
C GLU A 188 -14.97 -4.56 0.22
N MET A 189 -14.26 -3.57 -0.32
CA MET A 189 -14.85 -2.34 -0.85
C MET A 189 -15.77 -2.61 -2.05
N GLU A 190 -15.34 -3.45 -3.00
CA GLU A 190 -16.14 -3.85 -4.17
C GLU A 190 -17.41 -4.59 -3.76
N THR A 191 -17.31 -5.53 -2.81
CA THR A 191 -18.47 -6.24 -2.29
C THR A 191 -19.48 -5.29 -1.66
N VAL A 192 -19.03 -4.38 -0.80
CA VAL A 192 -19.90 -3.39 -0.16
C VAL A 192 -20.48 -2.41 -1.16
N ALA A 193 -19.70 -2.00 -2.16
CA ALA A 193 -20.17 -1.11 -3.22
C ALA A 193 -21.37 -1.71 -3.96
N ASN A 194 -21.23 -2.96 -4.42
CA ASN A 194 -22.30 -3.68 -5.11
C ASN A 194 -23.53 -3.87 -4.19
N ASP A 195 -23.32 -4.33 -2.97
CA ASP A 195 -24.40 -4.51 -1.98
C ASP A 195 -25.22 -3.23 -1.73
N VAL A 196 -24.54 -2.07 -1.64
CA VAL A 196 -25.20 -0.77 -1.41
C VAL A 196 -25.96 -0.33 -2.66
N ILE A 197 -25.38 -0.51 -3.85
CA ILE A 197 -26.03 -0.21 -5.12
C ILE A 197 -27.32 -1.03 -5.28
N ASP A 198 -27.26 -2.34 -5.00
CA ASP A 198 -28.40 -3.25 -5.09
C ASP A 198 -29.52 -2.84 -4.11
N VAL A 199 -29.17 -2.53 -2.84
CA VAL A 199 -30.16 -2.11 -1.83
C VAL A 199 -30.84 -0.79 -2.22
N ILE A 200 -30.12 0.14 -2.84
CA ILE A 200 -30.71 1.42 -3.32
C ILE A 200 -31.61 1.18 -4.54
N GLN A 201 -31.25 0.24 -5.41
CA GLN A 201 -32.05 -0.11 -6.58
C GLN A 201 -33.38 -0.77 -6.17
N ASP A 202 -33.33 -1.70 -5.21
CA ASP A 202 -34.54 -2.36 -4.69
C ASP A 202 -35.50 -1.38 -4.00
N ASP A 203 -34.97 -0.41 -3.25
CA ASP A 203 -35.77 0.63 -2.60
C ASP A 203 -36.47 1.54 -3.63
N GLY A 204 -35.77 1.91 -4.71
CA GLY A 204 -36.33 2.70 -5.81
C GLY A 204 -37.41 1.97 -6.65
N ARG A 205 -37.33 0.63 -6.78
CA ARG A 205 -38.37 -0.16 -7.45
C ARG A 205 -39.64 -0.25 -6.61
N SER A 206 -39.49 -0.44 -5.29
CA SER A 206 -40.63 -0.49 -4.38
C SER A 206 -41.45 0.81 -4.36
N ASP A 207 -40.82 1.95 -4.62
CA ASP A 207 -41.56 3.23 -4.72
C ASP A 207 -42.27 3.40 -6.08
N ALA A 208 -41.69 2.89 -7.18
CA ALA A 208 -42.29 2.95 -8.50
C ALA A 208 -43.53 2.05 -8.61
N ASP A 209 -43.46 0.82 -8.04
CA ASP A 209 -44.59 -0.12 -8.06
C ASP A 209 -45.81 0.41 -7.26
N ILE A 210 -45.60 1.23 -6.22
CA ILE A 210 -46.69 1.84 -5.42
C ILE A 210 -47.35 2.99 -6.18
N ASP A 211 -46.60 3.79 -6.96
CA ASP A 211 -47.14 4.90 -7.74
C ASP A 211 -47.99 4.37 -8.93
N ASP A 212 -47.57 3.27 -9.59
CA ASP A 212 -48.34 2.63 -10.67
C ASP A 212 -49.68 2.05 -10.19
N ASP A 213 -49.71 1.48 -8.99
CA ASP A 213 -50.94 0.94 -8.41
C ASP A 213 -51.96 2.04 -8.05
N VAL A 214 -51.47 3.23 -7.63
CA VAL A 214 -52.33 4.38 -7.31
C VAL A 214 -52.90 5.05 -8.56
N GLU A 215 -52.16 5.08 -9.67
CA GLU A 215 -52.68 5.63 -10.95
C GLU A 215 -53.71 4.71 -11.63
N MET A 216 -53.69 3.41 -11.31
CA MET A 216 -54.71 2.46 -11.88
C MET A 216 -56.03 2.46 -11.09
N GLU A 217 -56.09 3.03 -9.88
CA GLU A 217 -57.34 3.15 -9.08
C GLU A 217 -58.10 4.50 -9.27
N LEU A 218 -57.57 5.43 -10.07
CA LEU A 218 -58.21 6.71 -10.40
C LEU A 218 -58.78 6.71 -11.82
#